data_7a5ff10a03dea649cd240d867b16ecd6
#
_entry.id   7a5ff10a03dea649cd240d867b16ecd6
#
_cell.length_a   1.000
_cell.length_b   1.000
_cell.length_c   1.000
_cell.angle_alpha   90.00
_cell.angle_beta   90.00
_cell.angle_gamma   90.00
#
_symmetry.space_group_name_H-M   'P 1'
#
loop_
_entity.id
_entity.type
_entity.pdbx_description
1 polymer ?
#
loop_
_entity_poly.entity_id
_entity_poly.type
_entity_poly.pdbx_seq_one_letter_code
_entity_poly.pdbx_strand_id
1 'polypeptide(L)'
;VMGTSRGATADANGDTRTFEEINRNILKAFYSSFKAADAHLQFVLLTGVTKFSQVSVFSGFNQPKDISMDSRYDTLCGISKAELESYLHDEIACMANELSVSYDELMHKLQDRYDGYHFSERMVDIFNPFSILNALDSHKLSDYWFKTGTPTYLIHLLNHRKEHLNDLTGRYYMASEFVDYKADVERPLPMFYQ
;
A
#
# COMPACT_ATOMS: atom_id res chain seq x y z
N VAL A 1 3.25 -1.44 -13.00
CA VAL A 1 3.93 -2.25 -14.02
C VAL A 1 3.30 -3.62 -14.16
N MET A 2 2.78 -4.21 -13.09
CA MET A 2 2.15 -5.55 -13.11
C MET A 2 0.64 -5.51 -13.44
N GLY A 3 -0.01 -4.36 -13.44
CA GLY A 3 -1.44 -4.22 -13.77
C GLY A 3 -1.77 -4.00 -15.25
N THR A 4 -0.78 -4.02 -16.15
CA THR A 4 -0.98 -3.81 -17.59
C THR A 4 -0.92 -5.14 -18.36
N SER A 5 -1.71 -6.13 -17.94
CA SER A 5 -1.73 -7.48 -18.52
C SER A 5 -2.26 -7.57 -19.95
N ARG A 6 -2.67 -6.46 -20.57
CA ARG A 6 -3.36 -6.46 -21.88
C ARG A 6 -2.46 -6.48 -23.11
N GLY A 7 -1.14 -6.49 -22.93
CA GLY A 7 -0.22 -6.69 -24.03
C GLY A 7 0.33 -8.11 -23.99
N ALA A 8 0.41 -8.75 -25.14
CA ALA A 8 1.11 -10.01 -25.30
C ALA A 8 2.19 -9.83 -26.39
N THR A 9 3.37 -10.42 -26.16
CA THR A 9 4.42 -10.53 -27.19
C THR A 9 4.69 -11.99 -27.44
N ALA A 10 4.89 -12.35 -28.73
CA ALA A 10 5.35 -13.68 -29.07
C ALA A 10 6.87 -13.76 -28.82
N ASP A 11 7.32 -14.83 -28.18
CA ASP A 11 8.74 -15.15 -28.06
C ASP A 11 9.30 -15.72 -29.38
N ALA A 12 10.60 -16.02 -29.41
CA ALA A 12 11.27 -16.60 -30.58
C ALA A 12 10.69 -17.95 -31.04
N ASN A 13 9.92 -18.63 -30.20
CA ASN A 13 9.27 -19.92 -30.48
C ASN A 13 7.79 -19.74 -30.86
N GLY A 14 7.27 -18.50 -30.91
CA GLY A 14 5.87 -18.23 -31.23
C GLY A 14 4.93 -18.33 -30.04
N ASP A 15 5.42 -18.61 -28.83
CA ASP A 15 4.61 -18.63 -27.61
C ASP A 15 4.23 -17.22 -27.19
N THR A 16 2.93 -16.98 -27.08
CA THR A 16 2.41 -15.67 -26.68
C THR A 16 2.41 -15.58 -25.15
N ARG A 17 3.19 -14.63 -24.61
CA ARG A 17 3.24 -14.32 -23.17
C ARG A 17 2.66 -12.95 -22.90
N THR A 18 1.92 -12.84 -21.79
CA THR A 18 1.44 -11.56 -21.31
C THR A 18 2.60 -10.74 -20.72
N PHE A 19 2.49 -9.42 -20.75
CA PHE A 19 3.48 -8.55 -20.10
C PHE A 19 3.59 -8.84 -18.59
N GLU A 20 2.50 -9.27 -17.96
CA GLU A 20 2.51 -9.69 -16.56
C GLU A 20 3.42 -10.92 -16.34
N GLU A 21 3.31 -11.94 -17.17
CA GLU A 21 4.17 -13.13 -17.09
C GLU A 21 5.65 -12.80 -17.31
N ILE A 22 5.93 -11.92 -18.29
CA ILE A 22 7.29 -11.46 -18.57
C ILE A 22 7.87 -10.72 -17.36
N ASN A 23 7.13 -9.74 -16.83
CA ASN A 23 7.54 -8.97 -15.67
C ASN A 23 7.69 -9.83 -14.41
N ARG A 24 6.79 -10.79 -14.20
CA ARG A 24 6.87 -11.77 -13.12
C ARG A 24 8.15 -12.60 -13.20
N ASN A 25 8.52 -13.07 -14.38
CA ASN A 25 9.75 -13.84 -14.59
C ASN A 25 11.01 -12.99 -14.34
N ILE A 26 11.01 -11.72 -14.77
CA ILE A 26 12.11 -10.78 -14.49
C ILE A 26 12.25 -10.57 -12.98
N LEU A 27 11.16 -10.31 -12.27
CA LEU A 27 11.17 -10.15 -10.82
C LEU A 27 11.61 -11.41 -10.10
N LYS A 28 11.15 -12.59 -10.55
CA LYS A 28 11.59 -13.87 -10.00
C LYS A 28 13.10 -14.07 -10.14
N ALA A 29 13.65 -13.77 -11.30
CA ALA A 29 15.09 -13.84 -11.54
C ALA A 29 15.86 -12.85 -10.65
N PHE A 30 15.38 -11.62 -10.53
CA PHE A 30 15.93 -10.59 -9.64
C PHE A 30 15.94 -11.06 -8.19
N TYR A 31 14.80 -11.50 -7.64
CA TYR A 31 14.72 -11.96 -6.25
C TYR A 31 15.52 -13.25 -6.00
N SER A 32 15.67 -14.10 -7.00
CA SER A 32 16.51 -15.29 -6.87
C SER A 32 18.00 -14.94 -6.68
N SER A 33 18.45 -13.77 -7.13
CA SER A 33 19.83 -13.30 -6.92
C SER A 33 20.15 -13.00 -5.46
N PHE A 34 19.16 -12.67 -4.63
CA PHE A 34 19.34 -12.45 -3.19
C PHE A 34 19.82 -13.72 -2.48
N LYS A 35 19.38 -14.89 -2.93
CA LYS A 35 19.85 -16.16 -2.38
C LYS A 35 21.35 -16.37 -2.62
N ALA A 36 21.84 -15.98 -3.80
CA ALA A 36 23.27 -16.06 -4.12
C ALA A 36 24.09 -15.01 -3.35
N ALA A 37 23.47 -13.89 -3.00
CA ALA A 37 24.09 -12.79 -2.26
C ALA A 37 23.94 -12.91 -0.73
N ASP A 38 23.32 -13.96 -0.21
CA ASP A 38 22.95 -14.10 1.21
C ASP A 38 24.15 -13.86 2.16
N ALA A 39 25.33 -14.34 1.83
CA ALA A 39 26.55 -14.14 2.62
C ALA A 39 27.00 -12.68 2.73
N HIS A 40 26.47 -11.78 1.87
CA HIS A 40 26.82 -10.37 1.81
C HIS A 40 25.69 -9.46 2.32
N LEU A 41 24.51 -10.02 2.62
CA LEU A 41 23.33 -9.29 3.06
C LEU A 41 23.20 -9.38 4.59
N GLN A 42 23.20 -8.23 5.28
CA GLN A 42 22.90 -8.20 6.71
C GLN A 42 21.40 -8.09 7.00
N PHE A 43 20.68 -7.40 6.13
CA PHE A 43 19.24 -7.16 6.30
C PHE A 43 18.59 -6.87 4.95
N VAL A 44 17.39 -7.38 4.75
CA VAL A 44 16.56 -7.08 3.57
C VAL A 44 15.14 -6.81 4.04
N LEU A 45 14.61 -5.66 3.68
CA LEU A 45 13.21 -5.29 3.86
C LEU A 45 12.59 -5.09 2.48
N LEU A 46 11.50 -5.81 2.22
CA LEU A 46 10.68 -5.64 1.03
C LEU A 46 9.38 -4.96 1.43
N THR A 47 9.05 -3.87 0.78
CA THR A 47 7.79 -3.15 0.98
C THR A 47 7.13 -2.85 -0.35
N GLY A 48 5.82 -2.67 -0.34
CA GLY A 48 5.03 -2.35 -1.54
C GLY A 48 3.59 -2.02 -1.16
N VAL A 49 2.82 -1.54 -2.12
CA VAL A 49 1.41 -1.13 -1.91
C VAL A 49 0.54 -2.34 -1.60
N THR A 50 0.72 -3.44 -2.33
CA THR A 50 0.00 -4.69 -2.10
C THR A 50 0.95 -5.86 -2.14
N LYS A 51 0.63 -6.89 -1.36
CA LYS A 51 1.34 -8.14 -1.40
C LYS A 51 1.00 -8.87 -2.70
N PHE A 52 1.99 -9.07 -3.54
CA PHE A 52 1.84 -9.89 -4.73
C PHE A 52 1.73 -11.36 -4.32
N SER A 53 0.84 -12.12 -5.00
CA SER A 53 0.69 -13.57 -4.78
C SER A 53 2.07 -14.25 -4.79
N GLN A 54 2.47 -14.71 -3.62
CA GLN A 54 3.87 -14.93 -3.25
C GLN A 54 4.54 -16.08 -3.91
N VAL A 55 3.75 -17.10 -4.24
CA VAL A 55 4.30 -18.44 -4.47
C VAL A 55 5.25 -18.50 -5.67
N SER A 56 5.10 -17.60 -6.64
CA SER A 56 5.90 -17.67 -7.86
C SER A 56 7.06 -16.68 -7.94
N VAL A 57 6.90 -15.47 -7.36
CA VAL A 57 7.94 -14.43 -7.47
C VAL A 57 9.03 -14.62 -6.42
N PHE A 58 8.65 -15.01 -5.20
CA PHE A 58 9.57 -15.19 -4.08
C PHE A 58 10.05 -16.63 -3.87
N SER A 59 9.64 -17.57 -4.72
CA SER A 59 10.06 -18.99 -4.59
C SER A 59 11.58 -19.23 -4.66
N GLY A 60 12.31 -18.28 -5.23
CA GLY A 60 13.78 -18.30 -5.26
C GLY A 60 14.45 -17.57 -4.09
N PHE A 61 13.70 -16.94 -3.24
CA PHE A 61 14.18 -16.21 -2.07
C PHE A 61 14.12 -17.13 -0.83
N ASN A 62 15.07 -17.02 0.10
CA ASN A 62 15.05 -17.81 1.34
C ASN A 62 13.93 -17.33 2.25
N GLN A 63 12.71 -17.76 1.98
CA GLN A 63 11.47 -17.53 2.75
C GLN A 63 11.50 -16.26 3.60
N PRO A 64 11.31 -15.05 3.02
CA PRO A 64 11.23 -13.83 3.80
C PRO A 64 10.11 -13.96 4.82
N LYS A 65 10.36 -13.49 6.03
CA LYS A 65 9.30 -13.44 7.05
C LYS A 65 8.27 -12.40 6.61
N ASP A 66 7.05 -12.84 6.40
CA ASP A 66 5.94 -11.94 6.17
C ASP A 66 5.51 -11.24 7.45
N ILE A 67 5.54 -9.92 7.43
CA ILE A 67 5.16 -9.06 8.55
C ILE A 67 3.99 -8.14 8.20
N SER A 68 3.35 -8.33 7.05
CA SER A 68 2.32 -7.42 6.52
C SER A 68 1.12 -7.21 7.45
N MET A 69 0.76 -8.25 8.24
CA MET A 69 -0.35 -8.19 9.20
C MET A 69 0.11 -8.57 10.62
N ASP A 70 1.42 -8.51 10.88
CA ASP A 70 1.98 -8.83 12.19
C ASP A 70 1.83 -7.60 13.12
N SER A 71 1.05 -7.75 14.17
CA SER A 71 0.74 -6.67 15.13
C SER A 71 1.94 -6.03 15.82
N ARG A 72 3.13 -6.65 15.73
CA ARG A 72 4.39 -6.06 16.21
C ARG A 72 4.93 -4.97 15.31
N TYR A 73 4.43 -4.88 14.09
CA TYR A 73 4.91 -3.98 13.03
C TYR A 73 3.79 -3.14 12.42
N ASP A 74 2.62 -3.09 13.07
CA ASP A 74 1.43 -2.41 12.54
C ASP A 74 1.56 -0.88 12.41
N THR A 75 2.57 -0.29 13.05
CA THR A 75 2.91 1.14 12.91
C THR A 75 4.10 1.42 11.99
N LEU A 76 4.71 0.37 11.40
CA LEU A 76 5.97 0.50 10.65
C LEU A 76 5.84 1.36 9.38
N CYS A 77 4.70 1.30 8.71
CA CYS A 77 4.49 1.95 7.40
C CYS A 77 3.68 3.25 7.48
N GLY A 78 3.48 3.80 8.67
CA GLY A 78 2.70 5.02 8.85
C GLY A 78 3.17 5.83 10.04
N ILE A 79 2.39 6.84 10.43
CA ILE A 79 2.61 7.65 11.62
C ILE A 79 1.41 7.41 12.55
N SER A 80 1.67 6.92 13.75
CA SER A 80 0.62 6.78 14.78
C SER A 80 0.23 8.15 15.34
N LYS A 81 -0.96 8.26 15.93
CA LYS A 81 -1.41 9.49 16.59
C LYS A 81 -0.42 9.94 17.67
N ALA A 82 0.11 9.01 18.47
CA ALA A 82 1.06 9.32 19.53
C ALA A 82 2.38 9.89 18.98
N GLU A 83 2.86 9.36 17.84
CA GLU A 83 4.05 9.90 17.17
C GLU A 83 3.77 11.27 16.56
N LEU A 84 2.60 11.47 15.95
CA LEU A 84 2.19 12.75 15.41
C LEU A 84 2.17 13.84 16.50
N GLU A 85 1.53 13.54 17.63
CA GLU A 85 1.46 14.45 18.79
C GLU A 85 2.81 14.67 19.47
N SER A 86 3.71 13.68 19.44
CA SER A 86 5.03 13.78 20.08
C SER A 86 6.07 14.49 19.23
N TYR A 87 6.11 14.19 17.94
CA TYR A 87 7.19 14.65 17.07
C TYR A 87 6.81 15.82 16.17
N LEU A 88 5.53 16.05 15.91
CA LEU A 88 5.03 17.09 15.01
C LEU A 88 4.06 18.06 15.69
N HIS A 89 4.13 18.13 17.03
CA HIS A 89 3.26 19.02 17.83
C HIS A 89 3.36 20.48 17.41
N ASP A 90 4.59 20.99 17.25
CA ASP A 90 4.84 22.38 16.97
C ASP A 90 4.37 22.78 15.55
N GLU A 91 4.55 21.89 14.58
CA GLU A 91 4.07 22.07 13.21
C GLU A 91 2.56 22.09 13.15
N ILE A 92 1.90 21.21 13.91
CA ILE A 92 0.44 21.16 14.01
C ILE A 92 -0.08 22.43 14.69
N ALA A 93 0.55 22.88 15.76
CA ALA A 93 0.19 24.12 16.44
C ALA A 93 0.36 25.34 15.54
N CYS A 94 1.44 25.40 14.76
CA CYS A 94 1.70 26.44 13.78
C CYS A 94 0.59 26.47 12.71
N MET A 95 0.27 25.34 12.11
CA MET A 95 -0.79 25.21 11.12
C MET A 95 -2.16 25.58 11.71
N ALA A 96 -2.46 25.18 12.96
CA ALA A 96 -3.71 25.52 13.63
C ALA A 96 -3.88 27.04 13.79
N ASN A 97 -2.81 27.73 14.20
CA ASN A 97 -2.79 29.19 14.33
C ASN A 97 -3.03 29.87 12.97
N GLU A 98 -2.38 29.44 11.91
CA GLU A 98 -2.58 30.02 10.57
C GLU A 98 -4.00 29.82 10.04
N LEU A 99 -4.57 28.64 10.30
CA LEU A 99 -5.95 28.34 9.92
C LEU A 99 -6.99 28.92 10.87
N SER A 100 -6.56 29.58 11.96
CA SER A 100 -7.45 30.15 12.99
C SER A 100 -8.40 29.11 13.60
N VAL A 101 -7.91 27.89 13.83
CA VAL A 101 -8.63 26.80 14.50
C VAL A 101 -7.89 26.36 15.76
N SER A 102 -8.56 25.64 16.66
CA SER A 102 -7.88 25.04 17.80
C SER A 102 -6.99 23.85 17.36
N TYR A 103 -6.00 23.51 18.20
CA TYR A 103 -5.17 22.31 17.99
C TYR A 103 -6.01 21.05 17.84
N ASP A 104 -6.97 20.85 18.74
CA ASP A 104 -7.84 19.67 18.74
C ASP A 104 -8.73 19.62 17.49
N GLU A 105 -9.25 20.77 17.05
CA GLU A 105 -10.05 20.84 15.82
C GLU A 105 -9.20 20.49 14.59
N LEU A 106 -7.95 20.95 14.53
CA LEU A 106 -7.06 20.57 13.44
C LEU A 106 -6.71 19.09 13.49
N MET A 107 -6.43 18.54 14.68
CA MET A 107 -6.17 17.11 14.85
C MET A 107 -7.33 16.24 14.36
N HIS A 108 -8.57 16.62 14.67
CA HIS A 108 -9.76 15.94 14.12
C HIS A 108 -9.80 16.00 12.59
N LYS A 109 -9.55 17.17 12.00
CA LYS A 109 -9.54 17.33 10.54
C LYS A 109 -8.43 16.50 9.86
N LEU A 110 -7.26 16.41 10.49
CA LEU A 110 -6.16 15.56 10.02
C LEU A 110 -6.53 14.08 10.12
N GLN A 111 -7.17 13.68 11.22
CA GLN A 111 -7.63 12.31 11.44
C GLN A 111 -8.70 11.92 10.41
N ASP A 112 -9.75 12.70 10.26
CA ASP A 112 -10.84 12.44 9.31
C ASP A 112 -10.34 12.31 7.86
N ARG A 113 -9.22 12.98 7.53
CA ARG A 113 -8.76 13.06 6.14
C ARG A 113 -7.59 12.14 5.80
N TYR A 114 -6.71 11.85 6.74
CA TYR A 114 -5.42 11.20 6.48
C TYR A 114 -5.17 9.94 7.30
N ASP A 115 -6.08 9.61 8.21
CA ASP A 115 -6.08 8.39 8.99
C ASP A 115 -6.89 7.28 8.28
N GLY A 116 -6.91 6.08 8.86
CA GLY A 116 -7.76 4.98 8.42
C GLY A 116 -7.01 3.82 7.78
N TYR A 117 -5.68 3.84 7.77
CA TYR A 117 -4.87 2.67 7.38
C TYR A 117 -4.70 1.73 8.57
N HIS A 118 -4.91 0.43 8.35
CA HIS A 118 -4.76 -0.60 9.37
C HIS A 118 -3.89 -1.74 8.84
N PHE A 119 -2.84 -2.09 9.59
CA PHE A 119 -1.87 -3.12 9.20
C PHE A 119 -1.88 -4.34 10.14
N SER A 120 -2.90 -4.47 10.99
CA SER A 120 -3.11 -5.64 11.84
C SER A 120 -4.57 -5.77 12.28
N GLU A 121 -4.93 -6.94 12.81
CA GLU A 121 -6.26 -7.17 13.41
C GLU A 121 -6.52 -6.28 14.65
N ARG A 122 -5.49 -5.65 15.20
CA ARG A 122 -5.63 -4.69 16.30
C ARG A 122 -6.28 -3.38 15.88
N MET A 123 -6.43 -3.14 14.58
CA MET A 123 -7.04 -1.94 14.02
C MET A 123 -6.44 -0.65 14.58
N VAL A 124 -5.11 -0.60 14.70
CA VAL A 124 -4.42 0.62 15.11
C VAL A 124 -4.47 1.60 13.95
N ASP A 125 -5.04 2.77 14.20
CA ASP A 125 -5.16 3.84 13.21
C ASP A 125 -3.80 4.45 12.90
N ILE A 126 -3.47 4.54 11.61
CA ILE A 126 -2.19 5.02 11.10
C ILE A 126 -2.43 6.08 10.05
N PHE A 127 -1.80 7.23 10.24
CA PHE A 127 -1.81 8.32 9.28
C PHE A 127 -0.93 8.03 8.09
N ASN A 128 -1.37 8.42 6.90
CA ASN A 128 -0.56 8.40 5.70
C ASN A 128 0.58 9.44 5.80
N PRO A 129 1.86 9.03 5.85
CA PRO A 129 2.99 9.93 6.08
C PRO A 129 3.11 11.00 4.98
N PHE A 130 2.91 10.61 3.71
CA PHE A 130 3.00 11.54 2.58
C PHE A 130 1.96 12.64 2.70
N SER A 131 0.72 12.29 3.05
CA SER A 131 -0.37 13.25 3.16
C SER A 131 -0.18 14.19 4.36
N ILE A 132 0.19 13.65 5.52
CA ILE A 132 0.44 14.45 6.74
C ILE A 132 1.59 15.43 6.51
N LEU A 133 2.73 14.96 6.02
CA LEU A 133 3.90 15.84 5.84
C LEU A 133 3.63 16.94 4.83
N ASN A 134 2.92 16.65 3.73
CA ASN A 134 2.53 17.68 2.77
C ASN A 134 1.48 18.66 3.33
N ALA A 135 0.56 18.19 4.17
CA ALA A 135 -0.42 19.07 4.81
C ALA A 135 0.25 20.06 5.78
N LEU A 136 1.18 19.58 6.59
CA LEU A 136 1.95 20.39 7.53
C LEU A 136 2.91 21.36 6.81
N ASP A 137 3.60 20.91 5.76
CA ASP A 137 4.49 21.77 4.97
C ASP A 137 3.75 22.93 4.26
N SER A 138 2.59 22.62 3.68
CA SER A 138 1.82 23.60 2.90
C SER A 138 0.76 24.37 3.72
N HIS A 139 0.53 23.99 4.97
CA HIS A 139 -0.56 24.44 5.85
C HIS A 139 -1.95 24.35 5.18
N LYS A 140 -2.16 23.29 4.38
CA LYS A 140 -3.41 23.08 3.63
C LYS A 140 -3.89 21.64 3.77
N LEU A 141 -5.19 21.49 3.95
CA LEU A 141 -5.87 20.19 3.89
C LEU A 141 -6.27 19.91 2.43
N SER A 142 -5.62 18.95 1.80
CA SER A 142 -5.84 18.56 0.40
C SER A 142 -5.70 17.05 0.21
N ASP A 143 -6.21 16.51 -0.89
CA ASP A 143 -6.14 15.08 -1.21
C ASP A 143 -4.79 14.72 -1.87
N TYR A 144 -3.73 14.79 -1.08
CA TYR A 144 -2.35 14.63 -1.56
C TYR A 144 -2.07 13.26 -2.18
N TRP A 145 -2.58 12.18 -1.59
CA TRP A 145 -2.41 10.83 -2.08
C TRP A 145 -3.05 10.59 -3.46
N PHE A 146 -4.08 11.37 -3.80
CA PHE A 146 -4.75 11.29 -5.10
C PHE A 146 -3.83 11.67 -6.28
N LYS A 147 -2.80 12.46 -6.02
CA LYS A 147 -1.88 12.95 -7.05
C LYS A 147 -0.84 11.89 -7.48
N THR A 148 -0.70 10.78 -6.76
CA THR A 148 0.35 9.79 -6.99
C THR A 148 -0.01 8.63 -7.93
N GLY A 149 -1.14 8.69 -8.65
CA GLY A 149 -1.45 7.80 -9.78
C GLY A 149 -2.18 6.49 -9.47
N THR A 150 -2.28 6.09 -8.22
CA THR A 150 -2.99 4.87 -7.81
C THR A 150 -4.51 4.92 -8.07
N PRO A 151 -5.20 6.06 -7.89
CA PRO A 151 -6.65 6.14 -8.09
C PRO A 151 -7.11 5.79 -9.50
N THR A 152 -6.37 6.16 -10.51
CA THR A 152 -6.74 5.87 -11.91
C THR A 152 -6.83 4.38 -12.18
N TYR A 153 -5.88 3.60 -11.64
CA TYR A 153 -5.90 2.14 -11.76
C TYR A 153 -7.08 1.53 -11.01
N LEU A 154 -7.35 1.99 -9.78
CA LEU A 154 -8.48 1.52 -8.96
C LEU A 154 -9.83 1.84 -9.63
N ILE A 155 -9.98 3.04 -10.18
CA ILE A 155 -11.18 3.44 -10.93
C ILE A 155 -11.36 2.54 -12.17
N HIS A 156 -10.31 2.27 -12.93
CA HIS A 156 -10.36 1.35 -14.06
C HIS A 156 -10.74 -0.07 -13.62
N LEU A 157 -10.23 -0.53 -12.49
CA LEU A 157 -10.53 -1.85 -11.95
C LEU A 157 -12.00 -1.98 -11.56
N LEU A 158 -12.56 -0.99 -10.84
CA LEU A 158 -13.98 -0.93 -10.46
C LEU A 158 -14.89 -0.89 -11.70
N ASN A 159 -14.60 0.02 -12.63
CA ASN A 159 -15.40 0.17 -13.85
C ASN A 159 -15.38 -1.09 -14.71
N HIS A 160 -14.25 -1.78 -14.77
CA HIS A 160 -14.13 -3.00 -15.57
C HIS A 160 -14.93 -4.15 -14.96
N ARG A 161 -15.03 -4.21 -13.65
CA ARG A 161 -15.71 -5.30 -12.92
C ARG A 161 -17.15 -4.98 -12.57
N LYS A 162 -17.62 -3.75 -12.82
CA LYS A 162 -18.96 -3.26 -12.45
C LYS A 162 -19.26 -3.43 -10.95
N GLU A 163 -18.23 -3.39 -10.12
CA GLU A 163 -18.37 -3.41 -8.66
C GLU A 163 -18.67 -2.02 -8.13
N HIS A 164 -19.58 -1.93 -7.19
CA HIS A 164 -19.89 -0.70 -6.48
C HIS A 164 -19.16 -0.68 -5.13
N LEU A 165 -18.56 0.46 -4.77
CA LEU A 165 -17.87 0.63 -3.48
C LEU A 165 -18.76 0.27 -2.28
N ASN A 166 -20.07 0.55 -2.37
CA ASN A 166 -21.02 0.20 -1.34
C ASN A 166 -21.14 -1.31 -1.09
N ASP A 167 -20.78 -2.14 -2.08
CA ASP A 167 -20.80 -3.60 -1.93
C ASP A 167 -19.56 -4.12 -1.19
N LEU A 168 -18.52 -3.29 -1.08
CA LEU A 168 -17.27 -3.61 -0.40
C LEU A 168 -17.22 -3.09 1.03
N THR A 169 -18.03 -2.09 1.36
CA THR A 169 -18.07 -1.46 2.68
C THR A 169 -19.07 -2.12 3.63
N GLY A 170 -18.85 -2.03 4.93
CA GLY A 170 -19.77 -2.53 5.95
C GLY A 170 -19.84 -4.06 6.08
N ARG A 171 -18.87 -4.80 5.56
CA ARG A 171 -18.76 -6.25 5.65
C ARG A 171 -17.50 -6.65 6.44
N TYR A 172 -17.57 -7.81 7.08
CA TYR A 172 -16.40 -8.42 7.70
C TYR A 172 -15.68 -9.30 6.68
N TYR A 173 -14.37 -9.19 6.65
CA TYR A 173 -13.48 -9.95 5.77
C TYR A 173 -12.45 -10.70 6.62
N MET A 174 -12.00 -11.85 6.15
CA MET A 174 -10.89 -12.55 6.80
C MET A 174 -9.55 -11.90 6.43
N ALA A 175 -8.59 -11.88 7.37
CA ALA A 175 -7.26 -11.35 7.12
C ALA A 175 -6.58 -11.98 5.87
N SER A 176 -6.86 -13.26 5.60
CA SER A 176 -6.37 -13.94 4.40
C SER A 176 -6.89 -13.37 3.08
N GLU A 177 -8.04 -12.68 3.08
CA GLU A 177 -8.61 -12.08 1.86
C GLU A 177 -7.86 -10.80 1.44
N PHE A 178 -7.07 -10.20 2.35
CA PHE A 178 -6.28 -8.99 2.09
C PHE A 178 -4.83 -9.29 1.69
N VAL A 179 -4.40 -10.53 1.83
CA VAL A 179 -2.98 -10.89 1.79
C VAL A 179 -2.49 -11.19 0.38
N ASP A 180 -3.33 -11.70 -0.50
CA ASP A 180 -2.90 -12.17 -1.83
C ASP A 180 -3.62 -11.41 -2.96
N TYR A 181 -2.86 -10.60 -3.69
CA TYR A 181 -3.31 -10.01 -4.94
C TYR A 181 -2.80 -10.79 -6.15
N LYS A 182 -3.73 -11.18 -7.01
CA LYS A 182 -3.45 -11.64 -8.37
C LYS A 182 -4.18 -10.72 -9.33
N ALA A 183 -3.55 -10.31 -10.42
CA ALA A 183 -4.15 -9.38 -11.40
C ALA A 183 -5.43 -9.93 -12.06
N ASP A 184 -5.62 -11.24 -12.06
CA ASP A 184 -6.75 -11.97 -12.60
C ASP A 184 -7.78 -12.44 -11.55
N VAL A 185 -7.59 -12.06 -10.28
CA VAL A 185 -8.51 -12.45 -9.19
C VAL A 185 -9.85 -11.75 -9.32
N GLU A 186 -10.92 -12.49 -9.04
CA GLU A 186 -12.30 -12.04 -9.10
C GLU A 186 -12.62 -10.89 -8.13
N ARG A 187 -11.84 -10.70 -7.07
CA ARG A 187 -12.08 -9.66 -6.05
C ARG A 187 -10.86 -8.76 -5.85
N PRO A 188 -10.98 -7.43 -6.14
CA PRO A 188 -9.89 -6.47 -5.96
C PRO A 188 -9.75 -5.98 -4.50
N LEU A 189 -10.35 -6.67 -3.55
CA LEU A 189 -10.42 -6.28 -2.14
C LEU A 189 -9.07 -5.88 -1.52
N PRO A 190 -7.95 -6.62 -1.75
CA PRO A 190 -6.65 -6.23 -1.19
C PRO A 190 -6.16 -4.87 -1.66
N MET A 191 -6.61 -4.41 -2.83
CA MET A 191 -6.24 -3.10 -3.40
C MET A 191 -7.02 -1.94 -2.77
N PHE A 192 -8.18 -2.22 -2.16
CA PHE A 192 -9.04 -1.22 -1.53
C PHE A 192 -8.88 -1.15 -0.02
N TYR A 193 -8.20 -2.12 0.56
CA TYR A 193 -7.99 -2.17 2.01
C TYR A 193 -6.89 -1.22 2.50
N GLN A 194 -5.95 -0.87 1.63
CA GLN A 194 -4.79 -0.03 1.98
C GLN A 194 -4.99 1.42 1.61
#